data_ee2170bdd77a0690960c87acdb44490b
#
_entry.id   ee2170bdd77a0690960c87acdb44490b
#
_cell.length_a   1.000
_cell.length_b   1.000
_cell.length_c   1.000
_cell.angle_alpha   90.00
_cell.angle_beta   90.00
_cell.angle_gamma   90.00
#
_symmetry.space_group_name_H-M   'P 1'
#
loop_
_entity.id
_entity.type
_entity.pdbx_description
1 polymer ?
#
loop_
_entity_poly.entity_id
_entity_poly.type
_entity_poly.pdbx_seq_one_letter_code
_entity_poly.pdbx_strand_id
1 'polypeptide(L)'
;QDRNYIRNNIIPSIEQRWVKASSRISNTSEFIKIKNQSYEILFEEKFNHLINKKIKVKDLKEIDEPFVVDIIRHSIRKQNIAMPSKKVIEEIIKTFIQSNPGPKSLVSWTRADKDQVGGEICYKDGCIIISKK
;
A
#
# COMPACT_ATOMS: atom_id res chain seq x y z
N GLN A 1 9.17 -26.02 1.20
CA GLN A 1 8.47 -27.20 1.75
C GLN A 1 6.95 -27.01 1.75
N ASP A 2 6.47 -25.90 2.26
CA ASP A 2 5.02 -25.60 2.31
C ASP A 2 4.38 -25.56 0.93
N ARG A 3 5.08 -24.98 -0.04
CA ARG A 3 4.62 -24.92 -1.43
C ARG A 3 4.43 -26.31 -2.04
N ASN A 4 5.37 -27.21 -1.77
CA ASN A 4 5.28 -28.59 -2.26
C ASN A 4 4.18 -29.37 -1.54
N TYR A 5 3.99 -29.15 -0.26
CA TYR A 5 2.91 -29.75 0.51
C TYR A 5 1.54 -29.35 -0.05
N ILE A 6 1.33 -28.07 -0.29
CA ILE A 6 0.09 -27.55 -0.88
C ILE A 6 -0.17 -28.20 -2.24
N ARG A 7 0.85 -28.22 -3.12
CA ARG A 7 0.74 -28.80 -4.46
C ARG A 7 0.42 -30.29 -4.44
N ASN A 8 1.07 -31.04 -3.55
CA ASN A 8 1.00 -32.50 -3.57
C ASN A 8 -0.13 -33.08 -2.72
N ASN A 9 -0.60 -32.35 -1.72
CA ASN A 9 -1.58 -32.85 -0.74
C ASN A 9 -2.88 -32.07 -0.70
N ILE A 10 -2.81 -30.74 -0.64
CA ILE A 10 -3.98 -29.88 -0.45
C ILE A 10 -4.76 -29.70 -1.76
N ILE A 11 -4.08 -29.30 -2.84
CA ILE A 11 -4.73 -29.08 -4.14
C ILE A 11 -5.40 -30.35 -4.66
N PRO A 12 -4.75 -31.52 -4.66
CA PRO A 12 -5.43 -32.76 -5.09
C PRO A 12 -6.68 -33.09 -4.27
N SER A 13 -6.66 -32.86 -2.96
CA SER A 13 -7.83 -33.08 -2.09
C SER A 13 -9.00 -32.17 -2.45
N ILE A 14 -8.71 -30.91 -2.77
CA ILE A 14 -9.73 -29.93 -3.19
C ILE A 14 -10.30 -30.34 -4.55
N GLU A 15 -9.45 -30.77 -5.49
CA GLU A 15 -9.85 -31.18 -6.84
C GLU A 15 -10.69 -32.44 -6.87
N GLN A 16 -10.53 -33.35 -5.91
CA GLN A 16 -11.41 -34.52 -5.77
C GLN A 16 -12.86 -34.12 -5.55
N ARG A 17 -13.10 -33.07 -4.78
CA ARG A 17 -14.45 -32.60 -4.46
C ARG A 17 -14.98 -31.58 -5.48
N TRP A 18 -14.13 -30.71 -5.92
CA TRP A 18 -14.48 -29.64 -6.88
C TRP A 18 -13.58 -29.73 -8.11
N VAL A 19 -14.06 -30.42 -9.11
CA VAL A 19 -13.36 -30.58 -10.38
C VAL A 19 -13.05 -29.21 -10.96
N LYS A 20 -11.80 -29.04 -11.43
CA LYS A 20 -11.28 -27.78 -11.99
C LYS A 20 -11.11 -26.63 -10.97
N ALA A 21 -11.02 -26.95 -9.68
CA ALA A 21 -10.78 -25.91 -8.66
C ALA A 21 -9.51 -25.11 -8.92
N SER A 22 -8.40 -25.76 -9.28
CA SER A 22 -7.14 -25.08 -9.61
C SER A 22 -7.29 -24.11 -10.79
N SER A 23 -7.97 -24.53 -11.85
CA SER A 23 -8.22 -23.68 -13.02
C SER A 23 -9.07 -22.46 -12.64
N ARG A 24 -10.09 -22.64 -11.81
CA ARG A 24 -10.96 -21.57 -11.36
C ARG A 24 -10.21 -20.57 -10.49
N ILE A 25 -9.37 -21.06 -9.56
CA ILE A 25 -8.53 -20.21 -8.71
C ILE A 25 -7.53 -19.42 -9.57
N SER A 26 -6.88 -20.08 -10.52
CA SER A 26 -5.94 -19.46 -11.45
C SER A 26 -6.60 -18.40 -12.32
N ASN A 27 -7.78 -18.68 -12.87
CA ASN A 27 -8.53 -17.71 -13.68
C ASN A 27 -8.98 -16.50 -12.88
N THR A 28 -9.42 -16.71 -11.63
CA THR A 28 -9.78 -15.61 -10.71
C THR A 28 -8.56 -14.76 -10.37
N SER A 29 -7.42 -15.39 -10.08
CA SER A 29 -6.16 -14.71 -9.81
C SER A 29 -5.70 -13.85 -11.00
N GLU A 30 -5.78 -14.38 -12.20
CA GLU A 30 -5.43 -13.66 -13.43
C GLU A 30 -6.39 -12.48 -13.69
N PHE A 31 -7.68 -12.66 -13.46
CA PHE A 31 -8.67 -11.59 -13.55
C PHE A 31 -8.39 -10.45 -12.56
N ILE A 32 -8.07 -10.79 -11.30
CA ILE A 32 -7.69 -9.80 -10.28
C ILE A 32 -6.42 -9.04 -10.71
N LYS A 33 -5.43 -9.73 -11.26
CA LYS A 33 -4.20 -9.12 -11.77
C LYS A 33 -4.50 -8.07 -12.85
N ILE A 34 -5.36 -8.41 -13.81
CA ILE A 34 -5.77 -7.48 -14.88
C ILE A 34 -6.50 -6.27 -14.28
N LYS A 35 -7.41 -6.49 -13.34
CA LYS A 35 -8.11 -5.42 -12.65
C LYS A 35 -7.16 -4.49 -11.90
N ASN A 36 -6.17 -5.05 -11.22
CA ASN A 36 -5.16 -4.26 -10.52
C ASN A 36 -4.30 -3.43 -11.48
N GLN A 37 -3.93 -3.99 -12.63
CA GLN A 37 -3.20 -3.25 -13.67
C GLN A 37 -4.03 -2.08 -14.20
N SER A 38 -5.31 -2.30 -14.49
CA SER A 38 -6.22 -1.24 -14.94
C SER A 38 -6.40 -0.15 -13.90
N TYR A 39 -6.55 -0.53 -12.64
CA TYR A 39 -6.64 0.39 -11.50
C TYR A 39 -5.39 1.27 -11.41
N GLU A 40 -4.20 0.67 -11.47
CA GLU A 40 -2.94 1.41 -11.38
C GLU A 40 -2.79 2.46 -12.48
N ILE A 41 -3.17 2.12 -13.71
CA ILE A 41 -3.13 3.06 -14.83
C ILE A 41 -4.05 4.25 -14.57
N LEU A 42 -5.30 4.02 -14.19
CA LEU A 42 -6.27 5.07 -13.91
C LEU A 42 -5.87 5.89 -12.68
N PHE A 43 -5.34 5.23 -11.67
CA PHE A 43 -4.89 5.87 -10.44
C PHE A 43 -3.73 6.84 -10.70
N GLU A 44 -2.71 6.41 -11.43
CA GLU A 44 -1.59 7.26 -11.79
C GLU A 44 -2.03 8.45 -12.66
N GLU A 45 -2.90 8.21 -13.63
CA GLU A 45 -3.44 9.28 -14.47
C GLU A 45 -4.14 10.35 -13.62
N LYS A 46 -4.95 9.94 -12.65
CA LYS A 46 -5.72 10.86 -11.83
C LYS A 46 -4.91 11.53 -10.72
N PHE A 47 -4.01 10.82 -10.07
CA PHE A 47 -3.36 11.25 -8.83
C PHE A 47 -1.83 11.45 -8.94
N ASN A 48 -1.24 11.30 -10.11
CA ASN A 48 0.21 11.42 -10.28
C ASN A 48 0.76 12.75 -9.73
N HIS A 49 0.01 13.84 -9.86
CA HIS A 49 0.39 15.16 -9.37
C HIS A 49 0.50 15.25 -7.83
N LEU A 50 -0.11 14.30 -7.11
CA LEU A 50 -0.04 14.20 -5.64
C LEU A 50 1.00 13.20 -5.15
N ILE A 51 1.56 12.37 -6.03
CA ILE A 51 2.56 11.36 -5.67
C ILE A 51 3.93 12.03 -5.57
N ASN A 52 4.26 12.54 -4.39
CA ASN A 52 5.46 13.32 -4.13
C ASN A 52 5.99 13.11 -2.71
N LYS A 53 7.19 13.61 -2.46
CA LYS A 53 7.80 13.65 -1.13
C LYS A 53 7.06 14.60 -0.18
N LYS A 54 6.51 15.68 -0.71
CA LYS A 54 5.78 16.71 0.03
C LYS A 54 4.37 16.82 -0.52
N ILE A 55 3.36 16.61 0.32
CA ILE A 55 1.96 16.60 -0.10
C ILE A 55 1.15 17.49 0.84
N LYS A 56 0.35 18.38 0.27
CA LYS A 56 -0.56 19.23 1.06
C LYS A 56 -1.65 18.38 1.72
N VAL A 57 -1.77 18.48 3.02
CA VAL A 57 -2.82 17.78 3.78
C VAL A 57 -4.21 18.20 3.33
N LYS A 58 -4.40 19.47 3.02
CA LYS A 58 -5.68 19.98 2.50
C LYS A 58 -6.15 19.24 1.25
N ASP A 59 -5.25 18.99 0.31
CA ASP A 59 -5.58 18.27 -0.91
C ASP A 59 -5.98 16.81 -0.62
N LEU A 60 -5.29 16.17 0.33
CA LEU A 60 -5.61 14.79 0.73
C LEU A 60 -6.94 14.67 1.46
N LYS A 61 -7.34 15.68 2.24
CA LYS A 61 -8.61 15.67 2.97
C LYS A 61 -9.84 15.77 2.05
N GLU A 62 -9.67 16.21 0.82
CA GLU A 62 -10.74 16.28 -0.18
C GLU A 62 -10.92 14.98 -0.97
N ILE A 63 -10.07 13.99 -0.75
CA ILE A 63 -10.04 12.72 -1.48
C ILE A 63 -10.55 11.60 -0.57
N ASP A 64 -11.26 10.62 -1.13
CA ASP A 64 -11.72 9.46 -0.39
C ASP A 64 -10.54 8.67 0.20
N GLU A 65 -10.68 8.24 1.44
CA GLU A 65 -9.59 7.65 2.22
C GLU A 65 -8.87 6.48 1.52
N PRO A 66 -9.53 5.53 0.83
CA PRO A 66 -8.81 4.48 0.12
C PRO A 66 -7.79 5.00 -0.90
N PHE A 67 -8.11 6.09 -1.60
CA PHE A 67 -7.18 6.71 -2.54
C PHE A 67 -6.05 7.46 -1.83
N VAL A 68 -6.33 8.07 -0.69
CA VAL A 68 -5.29 8.72 0.14
C VAL A 68 -4.25 7.69 0.59
N VAL A 69 -4.67 6.52 1.02
CA VAL A 69 -3.79 5.41 1.39
C VAL A 69 -2.87 5.05 0.21
N ASP A 70 -3.41 4.91 -0.98
CA ASP A 70 -2.63 4.56 -2.16
C ASP A 70 -1.70 5.69 -2.62
N ILE A 71 -2.11 6.94 -2.50
CA ILE A 71 -1.24 8.10 -2.78
C ILE A 71 -0.02 8.08 -1.85
N ILE A 72 -0.22 7.85 -0.57
CA ILE A 72 0.87 7.76 0.42
C ILE A 72 1.77 6.57 0.11
N ARG A 73 1.22 5.41 -0.18
CA ARG A 73 1.99 4.21 -0.52
C ARG A 73 2.83 4.40 -1.78
N HIS A 74 2.25 4.97 -2.84
CA HIS A 74 2.98 5.27 -4.08
C HIS A 74 4.09 6.30 -3.84
N SER A 75 3.84 7.31 -3.03
CA SER A 75 4.81 8.33 -2.68
C SER A 75 5.99 7.75 -1.89
N ILE A 76 5.74 6.84 -0.97
CA ILE A 76 6.76 6.11 -0.21
C ILE A 76 7.60 5.25 -1.16
N ARG A 77 6.95 4.50 -2.03
CA ARG A 77 7.63 3.62 -3.01
C ARG A 77 8.53 4.40 -3.96
N LYS A 78 8.06 5.54 -4.44
CA LYS A 78 8.81 6.42 -5.36
C LYS A 78 10.14 6.89 -4.77
N GLN A 79 10.25 6.95 -3.46
CA GLN A 79 11.45 7.40 -2.76
C GLN A 79 12.36 6.25 -2.31
N ASN A 80 12.07 5.02 -2.70
CA ASN A 80 12.81 3.83 -2.32
C ASN A 80 12.89 3.62 -0.79
N ILE A 81 11.80 3.93 -0.11
CA ILE A 81 11.63 3.72 1.33
C ILE A 81 10.86 2.42 1.54
N ALA A 82 11.22 1.67 2.57
CA ALA A 82 10.53 0.43 2.94
C ALA A 82 9.05 0.70 3.18
N MET A 83 8.19 -0.15 2.62
CA MET A 83 6.75 -0.01 2.79
C MET A 83 6.36 -0.28 4.24
N PRO A 84 5.63 0.63 4.90
CA PRO A 84 5.15 0.41 6.25
C PRO A 84 4.07 -0.67 6.31
N SER A 85 3.90 -1.27 7.49
CA SER A 85 2.84 -2.24 7.73
C SER A 85 1.46 -1.57 7.66
N LYS A 86 0.41 -2.38 7.53
CA LYS A 86 -0.98 -1.90 7.57
C LYS A 86 -1.25 -1.04 8.81
N LYS A 87 -0.77 -1.48 9.97
CA LYS A 87 -0.94 -0.76 11.24
C LYS A 87 -0.30 0.63 11.22
N VAL A 88 0.88 0.74 10.63
CA VAL A 88 1.57 2.03 10.49
C VAL A 88 0.82 2.93 9.49
N ILE A 89 0.32 2.40 8.41
CA ILE A 89 -0.52 3.16 7.46
C ILE A 89 -1.76 3.71 8.15
N GLU A 90 -2.45 2.89 8.94
CA GLU A 90 -3.62 3.33 9.73
C GLU A 90 -3.25 4.46 10.70
N GLU A 91 -2.09 4.38 11.33
CA GLU A 91 -1.58 5.45 12.20
C GLU A 91 -1.28 6.74 11.44
N ILE A 92 -0.70 6.64 10.24
CA ILE A 92 -0.46 7.80 9.37
C ILE A 92 -1.79 8.49 9.02
N ILE A 93 -2.79 7.73 8.60
CA ILE A 93 -4.10 8.28 8.24
C ILE A 93 -4.74 8.94 9.46
N LYS A 94 -4.72 8.29 10.60
CA LYS A 94 -5.27 8.84 11.84
C LYS A 94 -4.58 10.13 12.25
N THR A 95 -3.26 10.17 12.22
CA THR A 95 -2.46 11.30 12.70
C THR A 95 -2.55 12.52 11.77
N PHE A 96 -2.47 12.31 10.45
CA PHE A 96 -2.32 13.42 9.51
C PHE A 96 -3.61 13.78 8.76
N ILE A 97 -4.54 12.84 8.60
CA ILE A 97 -5.74 13.04 7.79
C ILE A 97 -6.99 13.17 8.67
N GLN A 98 -7.21 12.24 9.59
CA GLN A 98 -8.40 12.24 10.46
C GLN A 98 -8.31 13.22 11.63
N SER A 99 -7.10 13.55 12.04
CA SER A 99 -6.83 14.52 13.11
C SER A 99 -6.24 15.81 12.53
N ASN A 100 -6.06 16.81 13.36
CA ASN A 100 -5.35 18.03 12.99
C ASN A 100 -3.87 17.89 13.38
N PRO A 101 -2.98 17.63 12.43
CA PRO A 101 -1.57 17.46 12.73
C PRO A 101 -0.93 18.79 13.15
N GLY A 102 0.13 18.69 13.94
CA GLY A 102 0.92 19.83 14.40
C GLY A 102 2.42 19.61 14.11
N PRO A 103 3.26 20.61 14.46
CA PRO A 103 4.70 20.54 14.17
C PRO A 103 5.42 19.37 14.84
N LYS A 104 4.84 18.77 15.86
CA LYS A 104 5.39 17.62 16.57
C LYS A 104 4.84 16.28 16.09
N SER A 105 3.88 16.30 15.16
CA SER A 105 3.30 15.07 14.62
C SER A 105 4.34 14.32 13.79
N LEU A 106 4.58 13.07 14.16
CA LEU A 106 5.59 12.22 13.53
C LEU A 106 5.14 10.77 13.58
N VAL A 107 5.21 10.08 12.46
CA VAL A 107 5.04 8.62 12.37
C VAL A 107 6.27 8.06 11.68
N SER A 108 6.91 7.08 12.29
CA SER A 108 8.11 6.45 11.73
C SER A 108 7.99 4.93 11.75
N TRP A 109 8.70 4.28 10.84
CA TRP A 109 8.77 2.82 10.76
C TRP A 109 10.15 2.38 10.34
N THR A 110 10.50 1.17 10.74
CA THR A 110 11.76 0.53 10.36
C THR A 110 11.56 -0.35 9.12
N ARG A 111 12.66 -0.72 8.48
CA ARG A 111 12.64 -1.67 7.38
C ARG A 111 12.29 -3.08 7.88
N ALA A 112 11.56 -3.82 7.06
CA ALA A 112 11.29 -5.23 7.30
C ALA A 112 12.39 -6.16 6.74
N ASP A 113 13.13 -5.69 5.74
CA ASP A 113 14.22 -6.42 5.11
C ASP A 113 15.49 -5.55 5.02
N LYS A 114 16.56 -6.14 4.47
CA LYS A 114 17.89 -5.49 4.44
C LYS A 114 18.09 -4.52 3.27
N ASP A 115 17.20 -4.54 2.30
CA ASP A 115 17.42 -3.86 1.01
C ASP A 115 16.87 -2.43 0.98
N GLN A 116 15.98 -2.09 1.90
CA GLN A 116 15.37 -0.77 1.95
C GLN A 116 15.48 -0.16 3.35
N VAL A 117 15.64 1.17 3.39
CA VAL A 117 15.66 1.91 4.64
C VAL A 117 14.26 2.17 5.15
N GLY A 118 14.11 2.30 6.47
CA GLY A 118 12.87 2.76 7.08
C GLY A 118 12.56 4.20 6.71
N GLY A 119 11.36 4.65 7.04
CA GLY A 119 10.91 5.99 6.72
C GLY A 119 10.22 6.69 7.88
N GLU A 120 9.94 7.95 7.67
CA GLU A 120 9.15 8.75 8.59
C GLU A 120 8.31 9.78 7.81
N ILE A 121 7.20 10.15 8.39
CA ILE A 121 6.33 11.22 7.89
C ILE A 121 6.20 12.25 9.01
N CYS A 122 6.49 13.50 8.71
CA CYS A 122 6.28 14.63 9.60
C CYS A 122 5.37 15.66 8.95
N TYR A 123 4.95 16.66 9.75
CA TYR A 123 4.07 17.73 9.29
C TYR A 123 4.80 19.06 9.38
N LYS A 124 4.77 19.81 8.29
CA LYS A 124 5.36 21.17 8.25
C LYS A 124 4.65 22.02 7.20
N ASP A 125 4.27 23.22 7.58
CA ASP A 125 3.68 24.23 6.67
C ASP A 125 2.46 23.70 5.90
N GLY A 126 1.58 22.97 6.57
CA GLY A 126 0.36 22.43 5.98
C GLY A 126 0.58 21.19 5.11
N CYS A 127 1.78 20.65 5.09
CA CYS A 127 2.15 19.50 4.27
C CYS A 127 2.67 18.34 5.12
N ILE A 128 2.42 17.12 4.65
CA ILE A 128 3.17 15.95 5.11
C ILE A 128 4.46 15.85 4.29
N ILE A 129 5.53 15.47 4.95
CA ILE A 129 6.84 15.28 4.33
C ILE A 129 7.30 13.86 4.61
N ILE A 130 7.53 13.11 3.54
CA ILE A 130 7.98 11.72 3.58
C ILE A 130 9.48 11.71 3.41
N SER A 131 10.20 11.10 4.34
CA SER A 131 11.67 11.04 4.29
C SER A 131 12.21 9.71 4.79
N LYS A 132 13.45 9.44 4.44
CA LYS A 132 14.19 8.28 4.98
C LYS A 132 14.52 8.54 6.44
N LYS A 133 14.35 7.51 7.22
CA LYS A 133 14.70 7.53 8.63
C LYS A 133 16.19 7.35 8.86
#